data_5a55fbb0a5e2587734a49866b6aa2c23
#
_entry.id   5a55fbb0a5e2587734a49866b6aa2c23
#
_cell.length_a   1.000
_cell.length_b   1.000
_cell.length_c   1.000
_cell.angle_alpha   90.00
_cell.angle_beta   90.00
_cell.angle_gamma   90.00
#
_symmetry.space_group_name_H-M   'P 1'
#
loop_
_entity.id
_entity.type
_entity.pdbx_description
1 polymer ?
#
loop_
_entity_poly.entity_id
_entity_poly.type
_entity_poly.pdbx_seq_one_letter_code
_entity_poly.pdbx_strand_id
1 'polypeptide(L)'
;LVGETISDDKENLILIEDGEKKEYLKKNIQPSSIPPLEEVRVSMEKDFSSRIQVSSNADPALIGTAIHDVFCVLEKNKDIEFISSIIESHGFRKEIPNSDEVLRSWNNLESYLKEQYGEEYTTLHECPFSYEEDSFEVNGSIDLVWETKEGAVLIDYKTFQGKKNSILDPGDSHYAGLYSGQFSAYRKALEKAGRKVLASFVYYPVAGCLVRIEW
;
A
#
# COMPACT_ATOMS: atom_id res chain seq x y z
N LEU A 1 23.68 -35.08 -3.00
CA LEU A 1 22.94 -33.98 -3.64
C LEU A 1 22.66 -34.38 -5.08
N VAL A 2 21.50 -34.94 -5.38
CA VAL A 2 20.99 -35.11 -6.71
C VAL A 2 19.75 -34.25 -6.80
N GLY A 3 19.89 -33.03 -7.28
CA GLY A 3 18.77 -32.18 -7.63
C GLY A 3 18.25 -32.59 -9.00
N GLU A 4 17.09 -33.22 -9.07
CA GLU A 4 16.35 -33.31 -10.32
C GLU A 4 15.57 -32.02 -10.54
N THR A 5 15.97 -31.26 -11.55
CA THR A 5 15.22 -30.12 -12.06
C THR A 5 14.08 -30.69 -12.90
N ILE A 6 12.85 -30.63 -12.40
CA ILE A 6 11.65 -30.92 -13.21
C ILE A 6 11.37 -29.66 -14.03
N SER A 7 11.55 -29.78 -15.34
CA SER A 7 11.33 -28.74 -16.33
C SER A 7 9.85 -28.49 -16.58
N ASP A 8 9.59 -27.23 -16.80
CA ASP A 8 8.47 -26.59 -17.49
C ASP A 8 7.02 -26.86 -17.03
N ASP A 9 6.37 -25.76 -16.77
CA ASP A 9 4.96 -25.49 -16.53
C ASP A 9 4.38 -25.74 -15.13
N LYS A 10 5.17 -26.13 -14.18
CA LYS A 10 4.73 -26.20 -12.78
C LYS A 10 5.79 -25.64 -11.86
N GLU A 11 5.69 -24.33 -11.63
CA GLU A 11 6.04 -23.68 -10.36
C GLU A 11 7.37 -24.13 -9.74
N ASN A 12 8.31 -23.21 -9.58
CA ASN A 12 9.62 -23.36 -8.97
C ASN A 12 9.57 -24.00 -7.56
N LEU A 13 9.32 -25.30 -7.51
CA LEU A 13 9.42 -26.09 -6.28
C LEU A 13 10.82 -26.68 -6.21
N ILE A 14 11.62 -26.23 -5.27
CA ILE A 14 12.89 -26.87 -4.93
C ILE A 14 12.57 -27.99 -3.95
N LEU A 15 12.76 -29.24 -4.38
CA LEU A 15 12.68 -30.40 -3.50
C LEU A 15 13.97 -30.53 -2.73
N ILE A 16 13.93 -30.44 -1.40
CA ILE A 16 15.03 -30.80 -0.52
C ILE A 16 14.71 -32.20 0.04
N GLU A 17 15.43 -33.22 -0.44
CA GLU A 17 15.38 -34.53 0.20
C GLU A 17 16.29 -34.53 1.40
N ASP A 18 15.73 -34.58 2.59
CA ASP A 18 16.44 -34.91 3.82
C ASP A 18 15.78 -36.15 4.41
N GLY A 19 16.46 -37.28 4.16
CA GLY A 19 16.37 -38.62 4.77
C GLY A 19 15.01 -39.22 5.07
N GLU A 20 13.85 -38.81 4.85
CA GLU A 20 12.50 -39.43 4.97
C GLU A 20 11.33 -38.43 4.94
N LYS A 21 11.59 -37.12 4.95
CA LYS A 21 10.55 -36.09 4.79
C LYS A 21 10.88 -35.19 3.59
N LYS A 22 10.04 -35.22 2.59
CA LYS A 22 10.05 -34.20 1.52
C LYS A 22 9.39 -32.94 2.10
N GLU A 23 10.20 -31.96 2.50
CA GLU A 23 9.69 -30.61 2.78
C GLU A 23 9.63 -29.83 1.46
N TYR A 24 8.42 -29.45 1.08
CA TYR A 24 8.21 -28.54 -0.06
C TYR A 24 8.33 -27.11 0.46
N LEU A 25 9.17 -26.30 -0.18
CA LEU A 25 9.14 -24.87 0.07
C LEU A 25 7.77 -24.31 -0.36
N LYS A 26 7.11 -23.62 0.55
CA LYS A 26 5.84 -22.97 0.24
C LYS A 26 6.04 -21.91 -0.83
N LYS A 27 5.10 -21.81 -1.77
CA LYS A 27 5.10 -20.75 -2.78
C LYS A 27 4.91 -19.40 -2.10
N ASN A 28 5.80 -18.46 -2.40
CA ASN A 28 5.70 -17.09 -1.93
C ASN A 28 4.74 -16.29 -2.82
N ILE A 29 3.74 -15.64 -2.21
CA ILE A 29 2.76 -14.79 -2.89
C ILE A 29 2.88 -13.37 -2.37
N GLN A 30 3.01 -12.41 -3.30
CA GLN A 30 2.94 -10.99 -2.98
C GLN A 30 1.49 -10.53 -2.90
N PRO A 31 1.11 -9.68 -1.94
CA PRO A 31 -0.26 -9.17 -1.79
C PRO A 31 -0.83 -8.55 -3.07
N SER A 32 0.01 -7.83 -3.82
CA SER A 32 -0.37 -7.19 -5.09
C SER A 32 -0.68 -8.18 -6.22
N SER A 33 -0.29 -9.46 -6.09
CA SER A 33 -0.60 -10.52 -7.06
C SER A 33 -1.89 -11.27 -6.76
N ILE A 34 -2.52 -10.99 -5.61
CA ILE A 34 -3.78 -11.62 -5.23
C ILE A 34 -4.91 -10.99 -6.07
N PRO A 35 -5.72 -11.82 -6.77
CA PRO A 35 -6.80 -11.29 -7.59
C PRO A 35 -7.79 -10.44 -6.79
N PRO A 36 -8.42 -9.44 -7.42
CA PRO A 36 -9.50 -8.69 -6.79
C PRO A 36 -10.64 -9.62 -6.32
N LEU A 37 -11.30 -9.21 -5.23
CA LEU A 37 -12.47 -9.93 -4.72
C LEU A 37 -13.67 -9.70 -5.64
N GLU A 38 -14.59 -10.67 -5.70
CA GLU A 38 -15.78 -10.61 -6.57
C GLU A 38 -16.79 -9.54 -6.13
N GLU A 39 -17.00 -9.43 -4.81
CA GLU A 39 -17.92 -8.46 -4.23
C GLU A 39 -17.14 -7.38 -3.47
N VAL A 40 -16.99 -6.21 -4.10
CA VAL A 40 -16.28 -5.06 -3.54
C VAL A 40 -17.09 -3.80 -3.70
N ARG A 41 -17.24 -3.07 -2.61
CA ARG A 41 -17.80 -1.73 -2.60
C ARG A 41 -16.68 -0.69 -2.50
N VAL A 42 -16.67 0.23 -3.44
CA VAL A 42 -15.73 1.36 -3.47
C VAL A 42 -16.49 2.65 -3.33
N SER A 43 -16.05 3.52 -2.44
CA SER A 43 -16.67 4.83 -2.25
C SER A 43 -15.63 5.92 -2.00
N MET A 44 -15.92 7.13 -2.49
CA MET A 44 -15.14 8.31 -2.11
C MET A 44 -15.35 8.59 -0.63
N GLU A 45 -14.31 8.43 0.16
CA GLU A 45 -14.35 8.74 1.59
C GLU A 45 -14.10 10.24 1.84
N LYS A 46 -13.05 10.77 1.21
CA LYS A 46 -12.71 12.19 1.32
C LYS A 46 -12.13 12.71 0.01
N ASP A 47 -12.65 13.81 -0.45
CA ASP A 47 -12.07 14.62 -1.53
C ASP A 47 -11.33 15.80 -0.87
N PHE A 48 -9.99 15.80 -1.01
CA PHE A 48 -9.15 16.89 -0.50
C PHE A 48 -9.06 18.00 -1.55
N SER A 49 -9.10 19.24 -1.10
CA SER A 49 -8.97 20.41 -1.99
C SER A 49 -7.56 20.59 -2.56
N SER A 50 -6.56 19.99 -1.91
CA SER A 50 -5.16 20.04 -2.32
C SER A 50 -4.68 18.69 -2.82
N ARG A 51 -3.75 18.72 -3.76
CA ARG A 51 -3.11 17.53 -4.35
C ARG A 51 -1.65 17.83 -4.62
N ILE A 52 -0.83 16.79 -4.74
CA ILE A 52 0.54 16.92 -5.21
C ILE A 52 0.51 17.09 -6.73
N GLN A 53 1.06 18.21 -7.22
CA GLN A 53 1.23 18.40 -8.65
C GLN A 53 2.48 17.69 -9.13
N VAL A 54 2.33 16.89 -10.17
CA VAL A 54 3.41 16.08 -10.75
C VAL A 54 3.47 16.36 -12.25
N SER A 55 4.68 16.40 -12.79
CA SER A 55 4.89 16.52 -14.24
C SER A 55 4.25 15.35 -14.99
N SER A 56 3.58 15.64 -16.11
CA SER A 56 2.91 14.63 -16.93
C SER A 56 3.83 13.59 -17.58
N ASN A 57 5.14 13.87 -17.61
CA ASN A 57 6.14 12.99 -18.23
C ASN A 57 6.84 12.07 -17.20
N ALA A 58 6.50 12.19 -15.94
CA ALA A 58 7.10 11.38 -14.88
C ALA A 58 6.53 9.95 -14.89
N ASP A 59 7.37 8.96 -14.63
CA ASP A 59 6.93 7.59 -14.39
C ASP A 59 6.15 7.51 -13.07
N PRO A 60 4.85 7.13 -13.08
CA PRO A 60 4.02 7.11 -11.89
C PRO A 60 4.57 6.18 -10.78
N ALA A 61 5.20 5.07 -11.14
CA ALA A 61 5.74 4.12 -10.17
C ALA A 61 6.93 4.71 -9.42
N LEU A 62 7.85 5.35 -10.13
CA LEU A 62 9.02 5.98 -9.53
C LEU A 62 8.64 7.20 -8.67
N ILE A 63 7.67 8.01 -9.14
CA ILE A 63 7.09 9.10 -8.35
C ILE A 63 6.42 8.55 -7.08
N GLY A 64 5.71 7.43 -7.21
CA GLY A 64 5.11 6.73 -6.09
C GLY A 64 6.14 6.42 -5.00
N THR A 65 7.25 5.79 -5.37
CA THR A 65 8.34 5.46 -4.44
C THR A 65 8.86 6.70 -3.70
N ALA A 66 9.10 7.80 -4.41
CA ALA A 66 9.58 9.03 -3.78
C ALA A 66 8.57 9.61 -2.78
N ILE A 67 7.27 9.58 -3.10
CA ILE A 67 6.20 10.05 -2.20
C ILE A 67 6.08 9.14 -0.98
N HIS A 68 6.15 7.82 -1.15
CA HIS A 68 6.15 6.86 -0.04
C HIS A 68 7.30 7.13 0.94
N ASP A 69 8.53 7.27 0.45
CA ASP A 69 9.70 7.55 1.29
C ASP A 69 9.56 8.85 2.06
N VAL A 70 8.99 9.89 1.43
CA VAL A 70 8.68 11.14 2.14
C VAL A 70 7.65 10.89 3.23
N PHE A 71 6.54 10.19 2.94
CA PHE A 71 5.49 9.95 3.93
C PHE A 71 5.98 9.13 5.13
N CYS A 72 6.91 8.20 4.93
CA CYS A 72 7.53 7.43 6.03
C CYS A 72 8.27 8.29 7.07
N VAL A 73 8.70 9.48 6.70
CA VAL A 73 9.49 10.34 7.59
C VAL A 73 8.72 11.55 8.13
N LEU A 74 7.58 11.91 7.53
CA LEU A 74 6.84 13.13 7.85
C LEU A 74 6.25 13.17 9.27
N GLU A 75 6.04 12.03 9.89
CA GLU A 75 5.65 11.99 11.30
C GLU A 75 6.74 12.56 12.21
N LYS A 76 8.01 12.31 11.86
CA LYS A 76 9.18 12.69 12.66
C LYS A 76 9.80 14.04 12.23
N ASN A 77 9.73 14.35 10.95
CA ASN A 77 10.34 15.53 10.39
C ASN A 77 9.48 16.15 9.29
N LYS A 78 8.89 17.31 9.58
CA LYS A 78 8.05 18.09 8.66
C LYS A 78 8.80 19.27 8.00
N ASP A 79 10.13 19.25 8.04
CA ASP A 79 10.96 20.29 7.42
C ASP A 79 10.92 20.21 5.89
N ILE A 80 10.64 21.33 5.23
CA ILE A 80 10.47 21.43 3.78
C ILE A 80 11.78 21.17 3.02
N GLU A 81 12.91 21.60 3.57
CA GLU A 81 14.22 21.37 2.92
C GLU A 81 14.57 19.89 2.98
N PHE A 82 14.25 19.23 4.09
CA PHE A 82 14.43 17.80 4.24
C PHE A 82 13.54 17.01 3.26
N ILE A 83 12.26 17.37 3.13
CA ILE A 83 11.36 16.77 2.13
C ILE A 83 11.93 16.95 0.72
N SER A 84 12.39 18.17 0.41
CA SER A 84 12.99 18.47 -0.89
C SER A 84 14.24 17.62 -1.16
N SER A 85 15.07 17.39 -0.14
CA SER A 85 16.27 16.56 -0.28
C SER A 85 15.96 15.10 -0.59
N ILE A 86 14.89 14.54 -0.01
CA ILE A 86 14.42 13.17 -0.33
C ILE A 86 13.95 13.12 -1.79
N ILE A 87 13.10 14.04 -2.21
CA ILE A 87 12.60 14.10 -3.59
C ILE A 87 13.77 14.24 -4.59
N GLU A 88 14.76 15.06 -4.25
CA GLU A 88 15.96 15.26 -5.07
C GLU A 88 16.84 14.00 -5.12
N SER A 89 16.97 13.26 -4.04
CA SER A 89 17.72 11.98 -3.99
C SER A 89 17.14 10.92 -4.93
N HIS A 90 15.83 10.98 -5.17
CA HIS A 90 15.15 10.15 -6.19
C HIS A 90 15.27 10.73 -7.61
N GLY A 91 15.85 11.91 -7.78
CA GLY A 91 15.99 12.58 -9.07
C GLY A 91 14.73 13.32 -9.54
N PHE A 92 13.71 13.51 -8.67
CA PHE A 92 12.38 14.03 -9.07
C PHE A 92 12.12 15.48 -8.69
N ARG A 93 13.17 16.28 -8.46
CA ARG A 93 13.01 17.69 -8.13
C ARG A 93 12.24 18.52 -9.16
N LYS A 94 12.31 18.12 -10.44
CA LYS A 94 11.58 18.77 -11.54
C LYS A 94 10.15 18.29 -11.66
N GLU A 95 9.94 17.00 -11.39
CA GLU A 95 8.66 16.31 -11.50
C GLU A 95 7.73 16.59 -10.31
N ILE A 96 8.31 16.83 -9.13
CA ILE A 96 7.61 17.25 -7.91
C ILE A 96 8.23 18.58 -7.44
N PRO A 97 7.87 19.70 -8.07
CA PRO A 97 8.54 20.97 -7.83
C PRO A 97 8.20 21.60 -6.47
N ASN A 98 7.08 21.18 -5.85
CA ASN A 98 6.52 21.83 -4.67
C ASN A 98 6.42 20.87 -3.47
N SER A 99 7.47 20.89 -2.63
CA SER A 99 7.52 20.07 -1.42
C SER A 99 6.45 20.44 -0.38
N ASP A 100 5.96 21.70 -0.39
CA ASP A 100 4.84 22.13 0.46
C ASP A 100 3.55 21.38 0.12
N GLU A 101 3.34 21.01 -1.13
CA GLU A 101 2.17 20.22 -1.52
C GLU A 101 2.25 18.81 -0.97
N VAL A 102 3.45 18.22 -0.91
CA VAL A 102 3.66 16.88 -0.34
C VAL A 102 3.38 16.91 1.17
N LEU A 103 3.94 17.90 1.89
CA LEU A 103 3.66 18.08 3.31
C LEU A 103 2.17 18.34 3.58
N ARG A 104 1.52 19.18 2.79
CA ARG A 104 0.10 19.49 2.92
C ARG A 104 -0.77 18.26 2.66
N SER A 105 -0.39 17.44 1.69
CA SER A 105 -1.06 16.18 1.36
C SER A 105 -1.05 15.23 2.56
N TRP A 106 0.11 15.05 3.21
CA TRP A 106 0.23 14.29 4.45
C TRP A 106 -0.60 14.88 5.59
N ASN A 107 -0.46 16.17 5.87
CA ASN A 107 -1.19 16.83 6.96
C ASN A 107 -2.71 16.72 6.79
N ASN A 108 -3.23 16.74 5.57
CA ASN A 108 -4.65 16.54 5.29
C ASN A 108 -5.10 15.10 5.64
N LEU A 109 -4.31 14.10 5.24
CA LEU A 109 -4.58 12.71 5.59
C LEU A 109 -4.54 12.51 7.10
N GLU A 110 -3.47 12.96 7.75
CA GLU A 110 -3.27 12.89 9.20
C GLU A 110 -4.43 13.55 9.96
N SER A 111 -4.81 14.77 9.57
CA SER A 111 -5.93 15.51 10.21
C SER A 111 -7.26 14.77 10.04
N TYR A 112 -7.52 14.22 8.86
CA TYR A 112 -8.70 13.42 8.61
C TYR A 112 -8.74 12.15 9.50
N LEU A 113 -7.63 11.43 9.58
CA LEU A 113 -7.55 10.20 10.38
C LEU A 113 -7.73 10.50 11.88
N LYS A 114 -7.16 11.58 12.39
CA LYS A 114 -7.36 12.06 13.76
C LYS A 114 -8.84 12.39 14.03
N GLU A 115 -9.48 13.11 13.11
CA GLU A 115 -10.90 13.46 13.24
C GLU A 115 -11.81 12.24 13.30
N GLN A 116 -11.52 11.20 12.49
CA GLN A 116 -12.38 10.02 12.37
C GLN A 116 -12.06 8.93 13.40
N TYR A 117 -10.80 8.78 13.81
CA TYR A 117 -10.34 7.64 14.61
C TYR A 117 -9.69 8.04 15.93
N GLY A 118 -9.63 9.35 16.23
CA GLY A 118 -9.13 9.88 17.50
C GLY A 118 -7.68 10.34 17.46
N GLU A 119 -7.34 11.16 18.47
CA GLU A 119 -6.03 11.81 18.61
C GLU A 119 -4.96 10.88 19.20
N GLU A 120 -5.35 9.78 19.84
CA GLU A 120 -4.43 8.78 20.41
C GLU A 120 -4.19 7.67 19.40
N TYR A 121 -3.07 7.73 18.73
CA TYR A 121 -2.69 6.77 17.69
C TYR A 121 -1.18 6.50 17.68
N THR A 122 -0.80 5.44 16.98
CA THR A 122 0.57 5.19 16.53
C THR A 122 0.55 4.84 15.04
N THR A 123 1.62 5.12 14.32
CA THR A 123 1.76 4.78 12.91
C THR A 123 2.86 3.75 12.70
N LEU A 124 2.60 2.79 11.83
CA LEU A 124 3.61 1.88 11.32
C LEU A 124 3.67 2.08 9.80
N HIS A 125 4.80 2.62 9.34
CA HIS A 125 5.08 2.80 7.91
C HIS A 125 5.84 1.58 7.39
N GLU A 126 5.55 1.20 6.13
CA GLU A 126 6.17 0.03 5.49
C GLU A 126 6.16 -1.17 6.44
N CYS A 127 4.99 -1.42 7.05
CA CYS A 127 4.82 -2.46 8.06
C CYS A 127 4.97 -3.85 7.44
N PRO A 128 6.07 -4.56 7.66
CA PRO A 128 6.27 -5.87 7.07
C PRO A 128 5.35 -6.90 7.71
N PHE A 129 4.88 -7.85 6.93
CA PHE A 129 4.12 -8.98 7.42
C PHE A 129 4.43 -10.25 6.64
N SER A 130 4.22 -11.39 7.30
CA SER A 130 4.19 -12.71 6.69
C SER A 130 3.15 -13.57 7.38
N TYR A 131 2.43 -14.37 6.61
CA TYR A 131 1.59 -15.43 7.15
C TYR A 131 1.51 -16.63 6.20
N GLU A 132 1.30 -17.79 6.79
CA GLU A 132 1.17 -19.03 6.05
C GLU A 132 -0.31 -19.36 5.78
N GLU A 133 -0.56 -19.89 4.60
CA GLU A 133 -1.79 -20.50 4.17
C GLU A 133 -1.47 -21.84 3.49
N ASP A 134 -2.11 -22.91 3.92
CA ASP A 134 -1.98 -24.29 3.39
C ASP A 134 -0.66 -24.56 2.64
N SER A 135 -0.63 -24.24 1.34
CA SER A 135 0.49 -24.53 0.44
C SER A 135 1.34 -23.32 0.05
N PHE A 136 1.04 -22.11 0.57
CA PHE A 136 1.78 -20.91 0.23
C PHE A 136 2.02 -20.01 1.44
N GLU A 137 2.98 -19.12 1.31
CA GLU A 137 3.30 -18.05 2.25
C GLU A 137 2.99 -16.71 1.58
N VAL A 138 2.22 -15.86 2.27
CA VAL A 138 1.98 -14.49 1.84
C VAL A 138 2.86 -13.57 2.65
N ASN A 139 3.69 -12.79 1.97
CA ASN A 139 4.51 -11.78 2.63
C ASN A 139 4.54 -10.48 1.83
N GLY A 140 4.75 -9.38 2.53
CA GLY A 140 4.72 -8.05 1.94
C GLY A 140 4.88 -6.96 2.98
N SER A 141 4.56 -5.75 2.57
CA SER A 141 4.55 -4.56 3.41
C SER A 141 3.23 -3.81 3.26
N ILE A 142 2.76 -3.18 4.33
CA ILE A 142 1.60 -2.28 4.33
C ILE A 142 2.15 -0.87 4.42
N ASP A 143 1.80 0.00 3.48
CA ASP A 143 2.37 1.34 3.37
C ASP A 143 2.16 2.15 4.66
N LEU A 144 0.93 2.12 5.23
CA LEU A 144 0.62 2.73 6.51
C LEU A 144 -0.43 1.93 7.28
N VAL A 145 -0.10 1.57 8.52
CA VAL A 145 -1.04 1.13 9.53
C VAL A 145 -1.22 2.25 10.55
N TRP A 146 -2.42 2.82 10.61
CA TRP A 146 -2.82 3.80 11.61
C TRP A 146 -3.51 3.08 12.76
N GLU A 147 -2.82 2.97 13.87
CA GLU A 147 -3.24 2.14 14.98
C GLU A 147 -3.81 2.97 16.13
N THR A 148 -4.98 2.56 16.62
CA THR A 148 -5.68 3.16 17.75
C THR A 148 -6.00 2.10 18.80
N LYS A 149 -6.57 2.50 19.94
CA LYS A 149 -7.05 1.56 20.96
C LYS A 149 -8.18 0.65 20.46
N GLU A 150 -8.95 1.10 19.48
CA GLU A 150 -10.12 0.37 18.95
C GLU A 150 -9.77 -0.61 17.83
N GLY A 151 -8.62 -0.41 17.19
CA GLY A 151 -8.12 -1.21 16.09
C GLY A 151 -7.27 -0.40 15.11
N ALA A 152 -6.99 -1.00 13.97
CA ALA A 152 -6.11 -0.47 12.94
C ALA A 152 -6.88 -0.01 11.70
N VAL A 153 -6.44 1.09 11.09
CA VAL A 153 -6.85 1.55 9.77
C VAL A 153 -5.72 1.25 8.80
N LEU A 154 -6.05 0.59 7.69
CA LEU A 154 -5.11 0.25 6.63
C LEU A 154 -5.14 1.31 5.54
N ILE A 155 -3.98 1.82 5.17
CA ILE A 155 -3.85 2.78 4.07
C ILE A 155 -2.76 2.28 3.12
N ASP A 156 -3.07 2.27 1.84
CA ASP A 156 -2.15 1.98 0.75
C ASP A 156 -2.09 3.20 -0.16
N TYR A 157 -0.90 3.62 -0.56
CA TYR A 157 -0.69 4.81 -1.36
C TYR A 157 -0.62 4.44 -2.84
N LYS A 158 -1.36 5.18 -3.67
CA LYS A 158 -1.34 4.97 -5.12
C LYS A 158 -1.15 6.29 -5.86
N THR A 159 -0.17 6.32 -6.77
CA THR A 159 0.09 7.47 -7.61
C THR A 159 -0.74 7.37 -8.88
N PHE A 160 -1.73 8.25 -9.00
CA PHE A 160 -2.61 8.31 -10.15
C PHE A 160 -2.86 9.77 -10.57
N GLN A 161 -2.55 10.08 -11.81
CA GLN A 161 -2.64 11.43 -12.37
C GLN A 161 -3.95 11.70 -13.14
N GLY A 162 -4.83 10.70 -13.24
CA GLY A 162 -6.08 10.78 -14.00
C GLY A 162 -7.25 11.42 -13.24
N LYS A 163 -8.44 11.22 -13.79
CA LYS A 163 -9.68 11.74 -13.19
C LYS A 163 -10.13 10.84 -12.02
N LYS A 164 -10.62 11.46 -10.94
CA LYS A 164 -11.16 10.73 -9.78
C LYS A 164 -12.28 9.75 -10.12
N ASN A 165 -13.09 10.05 -11.15
CA ASN A 165 -14.15 9.14 -11.58
C ASN A 165 -13.61 7.78 -12.04
N SER A 166 -12.44 7.72 -12.67
CA SER A 166 -11.80 6.44 -13.07
C SER A 166 -11.49 5.55 -11.87
N ILE A 167 -11.17 6.16 -10.73
CA ILE A 167 -10.88 5.43 -9.48
C ILE A 167 -12.13 4.73 -8.92
N LEU A 168 -13.31 5.29 -9.19
CA LEU A 168 -14.60 4.81 -8.68
C LEU A 168 -15.39 3.96 -9.69
N ASP A 169 -14.97 3.93 -10.94
CA ASP A 169 -15.67 3.22 -12.02
C ASP A 169 -15.19 1.76 -12.14
N PRO A 170 -16.03 0.76 -11.84
CA PRO A 170 -15.67 -0.66 -11.98
C PRO A 170 -15.24 -1.08 -13.40
N GLY A 171 -15.60 -0.31 -14.42
CA GLY A 171 -15.19 -0.54 -15.82
C GLY A 171 -13.83 0.03 -16.18
N ASP A 172 -13.23 0.85 -15.33
CA ASP A 172 -11.94 1.49 -15.58
C ASP A 172 -10.76 0.64 -15.05
N SER A 173 -9.65 0.62 -15.78
CA SER A 173 -8.42 -0.07 -15.39
C SER A 173 -7.74 0.52 -14.14
N HIS A 174 -8.20 1.69 -13.67
CA HIS A 174 -7.72 2.37 -12.46
C HIS A 174 -8.72 2.26 -11.29
N TYR A 175 -9.73 1.42 -11.42
CA TYR A 175 -10.72 1.20 -10.37
C TYR A 175 -10.06 0.76 -9.05
N ALA A 176 -10.34 1.45 -7.96
CA ALA A 176 -9.73 1.17 -6.67
C ALA A 176 -10.06 -0.24 -6.12
N GLY A 177 -11.19 -0.82 -6.53
CA GLY A 177 -11.58 -2.19 -6.17
C GLY A 177 -10.62 -3.27 -6.66
N LEU A 178 -9.77 -2.96 -7.65
CA LEU A 178 -8.73 -3.87 -8.13
C LEU A 178 -7.67 -4.18 -7.03
N TYR A 179 -7.57 -3.34 -6.01
CA TYR A 179 -6.66 -3.56 -4.87
C TYR A 179 -7.29 -4.38 -3.74
N SER A 180 -8.54 -4.82 -3.86
CA SER A 180 -9.25 -5.55 -2.79
C SER A 180 -8.56 -6.86 -2.39
N GLY A 181 -7.95 -7.58 -3.33
CA GLY A 181 -7.15 -8.77 -3.04
C GLY A 181 -5.94 -8.43 -2.16
N GLN A 182 -5.21 -7.35 -2.49
CA GLN A 182 -4.11 -6.84 -1.68
C GLN A 182 -4.56 -6.48 -0.26
N PHE A 183 -5.65 -5.74 -0.13
CA PHE A 183 -6.22 -5.39 1.18
C PHE A 183 -6.74 -6.59 1.96
N SER A 184 -7.25 -7.62 1.30
CA SER A 184 -7.66 -8.86 1.98
C SER A 184 -6.47 -9.54 2.65
N ALA A 185 -5.29 -9.54 2.01
CA ALA A 185 -4.06 -10.05 2.60
C ALA A 185 -3.60 -9.19 3.80
N TYR A 186 -3.64 -7.88 3.68
CA TYR A 186 -3.31 -6.95 4.76
C TYR A 186 -4.20 -7.16 5.99
N ARG A 187 -5.53 -7.20 5.77
CA ARG A 187 -6.51 -7.47 6.83
C ARG A 187 -6.22 -8.80 7.52
N LYS A 188 -6.04 -9.86 6.73
CA LYS A 188 -5.76 -11.20 7.27
C LYS A 188 -4.48 -11.25 8.10
N ALA A 189 -3.42 -10.56 7.68
CA ALA A 189 -2.18 -10.46 8.43
C ALA A 189 -2.41 -9.82 9.80
N LEU A 190 -3.12 -8.69 9.87
CA LEU A 190 -3.43 -8.01 11.13
C LEU A 190 -4.38 -8.82 12.01
N GLU A 191 -5.40 -9.46 11.45
CA GLU A 191 -6.34 -10.31 12.19
C GLU A 191 -5.62 -11.52 12.80
N LYS A 192 -4.70 -12.17 12.06
CA LYS A 192 -3.84 -13.24 12.59
C LYS A 192 -2.92 -12.75 13.72
N ALA A 193 -2.51 -11.47 13.70
CA ALA A 193 -1.78 -10.82 14.78
C ALA A 193 -2.68 -10.35 15.95
N GLY A 194 -3.97 -10.69 15.92
CA GLY A 194 -4.93 -10.32 16.96
C GLY A 194 -5.41 -8.85 16.90
N ARG A 195 -5.23 -8.19 15.75
CA ARG A 195 -5.60 -6.78 15.53
C ARG A 195 -6.92 -6.68 14.77
N LYS A 196 -7.84 -5.87 15.25
CA LYS A 196 -9.08 -5.55 14.54
C LYS A 196 -8.81 -4.52 13.47
N VAL A 197 -9.28 -4.74 12.24
CA VAL A 197 -9.24 -3.75 11.17
C VAL A 197 -10.54 -2.95 11.15
N LEU A 198 -10.42 -1.63 11.30
CA LEU A 198 -11.55 -0.68 11.36
C LEU A 198 -11.96 -0.22 9.96
N ALA A 199 -10.99 0.03 9.09
CA ALA A 199 -11.21 0.49 7.73
C ALA A 199 -10.01 0.17 6.83
N SER A 200 -10.25 0.17 5.51
CA SER A 200 -9.24 0.01 4.47
C SER A 200 -9.38 1.11 3.43
N PHE A 201 -8.31 1.85 3.19
CA PHE A 201 -8.29 3.00 2.30
C PHE A 201 -7.17 2.94 1.27
N VAL A 202 -7.49 3.31 0.04
CA VAL A 202 -6.47 3.75 -0.92
C VAL A 202 -6.37 5.26 -0.87
N TYR A 203 -5.18 5.77 -0.61
CA TYR A 203 -4.89 7.19 -0.66
C TYR A 203 -4.21 7.56 -1.96
N TYR A 204 -4.77 8.52 -2.66
CA TYR A 204 -4.27 9.04 -3.93
C TYR A 204 -3.78 10.48 -3.77
N PRO A 205 -2.52 10.71 -3.31
CA PRO A 205 -2.04 12.06 -3.01
C PRO A 205 -1.97 12.97 -4.25
N VAL A 206 -1.72 12.39 -5.44
CA VAL A 206 -1.66 13.14 -6.71
C VAL A 206 -3.06 13.46 -7.25
N ALA A 207 -4.05 12.61 -7.02
CA ALA A 207 -5.44 12.91 -7.32
C ALA A 207 -6.13 13.73 -6.22
N GLY A 208 -5.57 13.75 -5.00
CA GLY A 208 -6.08 14.47 -3.83
C GLY A 208 -7.35 13.84 -3.27
N CYS A 209 -7.39 12.52 -3.10
CA CYS A 209 -8.56 11.85 -2.53
C CYS A 209 -8.22 10.59 -1.75
N LEU A 210 -9.09 10.24 -0.81
CA LEU A 210 -9.09 9.01 -0.03
C LEU A 210 -10.32 8.18 -0.43
N VAL A 211 -10.12 6.92 -0.71
CA VAL A 211 -11.16 6.01 -1.21
C VAL A 211 -11.26 4.81 -0.29
N ARG A 212 -12.46 4.50 0.18
CA ARG A 212 -12.76 3.34 1.02
C ARG A 212 -12.98 2.11 0.17
N ILE A 213 -12.43 0.98 0.61
CA ILE A 213 -12.68 -0.36 0.05
C ILE A 213 -13.31 -1.22 1.13
N GLU A 214 -14.45 -1.83 0.82
CA GLU A 214 -15.22 -2.71 1.71
C GLU A 214 -15.62 -4.00 0.97
N TRP A 215 -15.65 -5.13 1.69
CA TRP A 215 -16.11 -6.45 1.21
C TRP A 215 -16.59 -7.31 2.38
#